data_93d40da5442d1dd51098f468a8fbb662
#
_entry.id   93d40da5442d1dd51098f468a8fbb662
#
_cell.length_a   1.000
_cell.length_b   1.000
_cell.length_c   1.000
_cell.angle_alpha   90.00
_cell.angle_beta   90.00
_cell.angle_gamma   90.00
#
_symmetry.space_group_name_H-M   'P 1'
#
loop_
_entity.id
_entity.type
_entity.pdbx_description
1 polymer ?
#
loop_
_entity_poly.entity_id
_entity_poly.type
_entity_poly.pdbx_seq_one_letter_code
_entity_poly.pdbx_strand_id
1 'polypeptide(L)'
;FQMRKHMYQVSLFINTWSKTPTTITFEDFFAMVRNGHWKVPTEGHRSCLAKDRKHDAQTIKDSMACVIPAGICKNGHAKNNLTSLSLALCIDIDHTDEQTKDIFVRACLLEYVLGAFISISGRGVKLFIRIDIDGVNDYPAIYEATAKLVSTVLGVENDGKCKDITHPCFGSYDPDAYYNGDAKAVNDFLPNGALTPRVTYAPVTSAPRTTCTPTSFSNGHPPAMPGNRISAAPFVQSYLTLYPAATGDRNGTVFRLSCAACKRGIDRNELTTELVRTLEEDNFREPEIARTVKSAYQNVMTAAETESFENPPSNSSKVQKSVIGFSEN
;
A
#
# COMPACT_ATOMS: atom_id res chain seq x y z
N PHE A 1 16.89 11.48 -4.63
CA PHE A 1 15.41 11.58 -4.59
C PHE A 1 14.77 11.32 -5.96
N GLN A 2 15.40 11.75 -7.05
CA GLN A 2 14.89 11.49 -8.41
C GLN A 2 14.94 9.99 -8.81
N MET A 3 15.86 9.19 -8.27
CA MET A 3 15.91 7.73 -8.52
C MET A 3 14.71 6.95 -7.99
N ARG A 4 14.05 7.37 -6.88
CA ARG A 4 12.90 6.64 -6.30
C ARG A 4 11.63 6.72 -7.14
N LYS A 5 11.44 7.79 -7.92
CA LYS A 5 10.23 8.00 -8.72
C LYS A 5 10.06 7.01 -9.89
N HIS A 6 11.16 6.38 -10.35
CA HIS A 6 11.15 5.36 -11.41
C HIS A 6 11.05 3.93 -10.90
N MET A 7 11.27 3.67 -9.60
CA MET A 7 11.35 2.32 -9.05
C MET A 7 10.02 1.58 -8.93
N TYR A 8 8.88 2.28 -9.02
CA TYR A 8 7.57 1.66 -8.81
C TYR A 8 6.68 1.81 -10.04
N GLN A 9 7.25 1.54 -11.22
CA GLN A 9 6.50 1.52 -12.47
C GLN A 9 6.17 0.10 -12.91
N VAL A 10 5.00 -0.07 -13.51
CA VAL A 10 4.49 -1.35 -13.98
C VAL A 10 3.88 -1.22 -15.36
N SER A 11 3.80 -2.32 -16.07
CA SER A 11 3.04 -2.40 -17.33
C SER A 11 1.57 -2.63 -17.03
N LEU A 12 0.72 -1.73 -17.53
CA LEU A 12 -0.73 -1.88 -17.59
C LEU A 12 -1.12 -2.36 -19.00
N PHE A 13 -1.78 -3.50 -19.08
CA PHE A 13 -2.39 -4.04 -20.29
C PHE A 13 -3.90 -3.83 -20.25
N ILE A 14 -4.52 -3.49 -21.37
CA ILE A 14 -5.98 -3.31 -21.48
C ILE A 14 -6.75 -4.63 -21.28
N ASN A 15 -6.10 -5.76 -21.50
CA ASN A 15 -6.54 -7.13 -21.22
C ASN A 15 -5.33 -8.08 -21.33
N THR A 16 -5.51 -9.35 -21.01
CA THR A 16 -4.43 -10.36 -21.03
C THR A 16 -3.93 -10.70 -22.43
N TRP A 17 -4.66 -10.39 -23.50
CA TRP A 17 -4.25 -10.66 -24.87
C TRP A 17 -3.50 -9.49 -25.53
N SER A 18 -3.57 -8.31 -24.92
CA SER A 18 -2.87 -7.13 -25.42
C SER A 18 -1.36 -7.35 -25.42
N LYS A 19 -0.70 -6.91 -26.49
CA LYS A 19 0.76 -6.93 -26.59
C LYS A 19 1.38 -5.56 -26.37
N THR A 20 0.57 -4.51 -26.29
CA THR A 20 1.04 -3.13 -26.15
C THR A 20 0.66 -2.61 -24.77
N PRO A 21 1.58 -2.64 -23.78
CA PRO A 21 1.33 -2.09 -22.47
C PRO A 21 1.52 -0.56 -22.43
N THR A 22 0.87 0.08 -21.47
CA THR A 22 1.20 1.43 -21.01
C THR A 22 1.98 1.34 -19.73
N THR A 23 3.06 2.12 -19.58
CA THR A 23 3.79 2.22 -18.31
C THR A 23 3.10 3.22 -17.41
N ILE A 24 2.77 2.79 -16.20
CA ILE A 24 2.16 3.62 -15.15
C ILE A 24 2.90 3.43 -13.81
N THR A 25 2.69 4.32 -12.84
CA THR A 25 3.17 4.11 -11.49
C THR A 25 2.22 3.21 -10.69
N PHE A 26 2.69 2.60 -9.60
CA PHE A 26 1.78 1.93 -8.66
C PHE A 26 0.78 2.90 -8.04
N GLU A 27 1.19 4.12 -7.76
CA GLU A 27 0.31 5.16 -7.24
C GLU A 27 -0.88 5.41 -8.18
N ASP A 28 -0.62 5.56 -9.49
CA ASP A 28 -1.66 5.72 -10.50
C ASP A 28 -2.56 4.48 -10.58
N PHE A 29 -1.97 3.27 -10.55
CA PHE A 29 -2.74 2.03 -10.54
C PHE A 29 -3.69 1.95 -9.35
N PHE A 30 -3.20 2.21 -8.13
CA PHE A 30 -4.04 2.21 -6.93
C PHE A 30 -5.07 3.35 -6.92
N ALA A 31 -4.75 4.50 -7.49
CA ALA A 31 -5.73 5.57 -7.72
C ALA A 31 -6.85 5.13 -8.67
N MET A 32 -6.54 4.41 -9.76
CA MET A 32 -7.54 3.85 -10.66
C MET A 32 -8.46 2.84 -9.97
N VAL A 33 -7.91 1.97 -9.10
CA VAL A 33 -8.68 1.02 -8.29
C VAL A 33 -9.66 1.75 -7.37
N ARG A 34 -9.20 2.79 -6.66
CA ARG A 34 -10.03 3.57 -5.71
C ARG A 34 -11.10 4.41 -6.40
N ASN A 35 -10.72 5.07 -7.49
CA ASN A 35 -11.57 6.10 -8.10
C ASN A 35 -12.63 5.54 -9.06
N GLY A 36 -12.78 4.22 -9.12
CA GLY A 36 -13.85 3.57 -9.87
C GLY A 36 -13.59 3.40 -11.36
N HIS A 37 -12.33 3.47 -11.82
CA HIS A 37 -11.98 3.22 -13.22
C HIS A 37 -12.53 1.87 -13.72
N TRP A 38 -12.52 0.85 -12.85
CA TRP A 38 -13.08 -0.49 -13.15
C TRP A 38 -14.36 -0.80 -12.36
N LYS A 39 -15.12 0.20 -11.91
CA LYS A 39 -16.32 0.00 -11.08
C LYS A 39 -17.36 -0.83 -11.82
N VAL A 40 -17.75 -0.42 -13.02
CA VAL A 40 -18.80 -1.09 -13.79
C VAL A 40 -18.49 -2.57 -14.03
N PRO A 41 -17.32 -2.95 -14.60
CA PRO A 41 -17.02 -4.36 -14.81
C PRO A 41 -16.86 -5.13 -13.49
N THR A 42 -16.33 -4.52 -12.41
CA THR A 42 -16.22 -5.18 -11.10
C THR A 42 -17.60 -5.50 -10.51
N GLU A 43 -18.52 -4.55 -10.53
CA GLU A 43 -19.90 -4.76 -10.05
C GLU A 43 -20.65 -5.77 -10.94
N GLY A 44 -20.44 -5.72 -12.25
CA GLY A 44 -20.97 -6.71 -13.19
C GLY A 44 -20.48 -8.12 -12.90
N HIS A 45 -19.18 -8.29 -12.67
CA HIS A 45 -18.57 -9.57 -12.32
C HIS A 45 -19.18 -10.12 -11.00
N ARG A 46 -19.22 -9.30 -9.96
CA ARG A 46 -19.81 -9.68 -8.65
C ARG A 46 -21.29 -10.05 -8.78
N SER A 47 -22.05 -9.30 -9.58
CA SER A 47 -23.46 -9.60 -9.87
C SER A 47 -23.65 -10.94 -10.60
N CYS A 48 -22.76 -11.26 -11.55
CA CYS A 48 -22.78 -12.56 -12.23
C CYS A 48 -22.50 -13.72 -11.27
N LEU A 49 -21.50 -13.56 -10.39
CA LEU A 49 -21.18 -14.57 -9.36
C LEU A 49 -22.34 -14.77 -8.38
N ALA A 50 -23.00 -13.71 -7.92
CA ALA A 50 -24.16 -13.78 -7.03
C ALA A 50 -25.34 -14.52 -7.66
N LYS A 51 -25.42 -14.56 -8.99
CA LYS A 51 -26.46 -15.27 -9.76
C LYS A 51 -25.99 -16.63 -10.31
N ASP A 52 -24.87 -17.16 -9.82
CA ASP A 52 -24.17 -18.38 -10.27
C ASP A 52 -23.86 -18.40 -11.80
N ARG A 53 -23.75 -17.21 -12.42
CA ARG A 53 -23.38 -17.05 -13.85
C ARG A 53 -21.87 -17.02 -13.99
N LYS A 54 -21.18 -18.11 -13.66
CA LYS A 54 -19.70 -18.19 -13.62
C LYS A 54 -19.06 -17.92 -14.97
N HIS A 55 -19.65 -18.39 -16.08
CA HIS A 55 -19.13 -18.17 -17.43
C HIS A 55 -19.12 -16.68 -17.78
N ASP A 56 -20.20 -15.96 -17.49
CA ASP A 56 -20.30 -14.54 -17.77
C ASP A 56 -19.34 -13.72 -16.89
N ALA A 57 -19.21 -14.11 -15.59
CA ALA A 57 -18.21 -13.53 -14.71
C ALA A 57 -16.79 -13.71 -15.29
N GLN A 58 -16.45 -14.90 -15.76
CA GLN A 58 -15.14 -15.16 -16.37
C GLN A 58 -14.93 -14.31 -17.63
N THR A 59 -15.94 -14.18 -18.51
CA THR A 59 -15.88 -13.33 -19.70
C THR A 59 -15.58 -11.87 -19.33
N ILE A 60 -16.23 -11.35 -18.31
CA ILE A 60 -15.94 -9.99 -17.81
C ILE A 60 -14.49 -9.90 -17.32
N LYS A 61 -14.04 -10.86 -16.49
CA LYS A 61 -12.67 -10.89 -15.96
C LYS A 61 -11.62 -10.93 -17.07
N ASP A 62 -11.83 -11.75 -18.10
CA ASP A 62 -10.90 -11.91 -19.21
C ASP A 62 -10.76 -10.62 -20.04
N SER A 63 -11.80 -9.79 -20.08
CA SER A 63 -11.76 -8.48 -20.76
C SER A 63 -11.15 -7.37 -19.91
N MET A 64 -10.85 -7.63 -18.64
CA MET A 64 -10.32 -6.62 -17.72
C MET A 64 -8.87 -6.26 -17.98
N ALA A 65 -8.55 -5.01 -17.70
CA ALA A 65 -7.16 -4.56 -17.64
C ALA A 65 -6.41 -5.25 -16.49
N CYS A 66 -5.11 -5.47 -16.71
CA CYS A 66 -4.24 -6.08 -15.72
C CYS A 66 -2.86 -5.42 -15.72
N VAL A 67 -2.19 -5.47 -14.57
CA VAL A 67 -0.80 -5.05 -14.44
C VAL A 67 0.11 -6.25 -14.25
N ILE A 68 1.40 -6.07 -14.60
CA ILE A 68 2.45 -7.02 -14.25
C ILE A 68 3.19 -6.46 -13.04
N PRO A 69 2.91 -6.97 -11.82
CA PRO A 69 3.42 -6.40 -10.58
C PRO A 69 4.94 -6.33 -10.49
N ALA A 70 5.63 -7.30 -11.10
CA ALA A 70 7.08 -7.40 -11.00
C ALA A 70 7.87 -6.46 -11.91
N GLY A 71 7.22 -5.80 -12.91
CA GLY A 71 7.99 -4.87 -13.74
C GLY A 71 7.33 -4.39 -15.03
N ILE A 72 8.19 -3.85 -15.88
CA ILE A 72 7.83 -3.28 -17.18
C ILE A 72 8.13 -4.30 -18.27
N CYS A 73 7.12 -4.57 -19.10
CA CYS A 73 7.19 -5.46 -20.25
C CYS A 73 7.10 -4.69 -21.57
N LYS A 74 7.62 -5.29 -22.65
CA LYS A 74 7.42 -4.86 -24.06
C LYS A 74 6.87 -6.03 -24.86
N ASN A 75 5.95 -5.75 -25.78
CA ASN A 75 5.39 -6.76 -26.71
C ASN A 75 4.67 -7.94 -26.01
N GLY A 76 3.88 -7.65 -24.96
CA GLY A 76 3.18 -8.65 -24.16
C GLY A 76 3.90 -9.00 -22.87
N HIS A 77 3.30 -9.86 -22.05
CA HIS A 77 3.76 -10.15 -20.69
C HIS A 77 4.50 -11.50 -20.56
N ALA A 78 5.12 -12.01 -21.63
CA ALA A 78 6.01 -13.16 -21.51
C ALA A 78 7.31 -12.78 -20.77
N LYS A 79 7.92 -13.73 -20.07
CA LYS A 79 9.14 -13.50 -19.27
C LYS A 79 10.26 -12.80 -20.06
N ASN A 80 10.45 -13.17 -21.33
CA ASN A 80 11.46 -12.57 -22.20
C ASN A 80 11.13 -11.11 -22.60
N ASN A 81 9.92 -10.65 -22.35
CA ASN A 81 9.47 -9.30 -22.64
C ASN A 81 9.64 -8.36 -21.44
N LEU A 82 10.02 -8.88 -20.26
CA LEU A 82 10.31 -8.08 -19.07
C LEU A 82 11.61 -7.31 -19.27
N THR A 83 11.55 -5.99 -19.22
CA THR A 83 12.69 -5.11 -19.52
C THR A 83 13.28 -4.45 -18.28
N SER A 84 12.50 -4.30 -17.21
CA SER A 84 12.95 -3.78 -15.91
C SER A 84 12.08 -4.29 -14.78
N LEU A 85 12.67 -4.39 -13.59
CA LEU A 85 11.97 -4.78 -12.37
C LEU A 85 11.33 -3.56 -11.70
N SER A 86 10.13 -3.75 -11.14
CA SER A 86 9.43 -2.76 -10.31
C SER A 86 9.75 -2.89 -8.82
N LEU A 87 10.53 -3.92 -8.44
CA LEU A 87 10.85 -4.28 -7.06
C LEU A 87 9.59 -4.52 -6.19
N ALA A 88 8.58 -5.13 -6.79
CA ALA A 88 7.38 -5.57 -6.10
C ALA A 88 6.95 -6.97 -6.58
N LEU A 89 6.26 -7.70 -5.72
CA LEU A 89 5.55 -8.93 -6.07
C LEU A 89 4.10 -8.85 -5.61
N CYS A 90 3.23 -9.68 -6.18
CA CYS A 90 1.84 -9.78 -5.78
C CYS A 90 1.58 -11.14 -5.13
N ILE A 91 1.04 -11.12 -3.91
CA ILE A 91 0.46 -12.29 -3.26
C ILE A 91 -1.05 -12.24 -3.44
N ASP A 92 -1.62 -13.34 -3.90
CA ASP A 92 -3.04 -13.51 -4.11
C ASP A 92 -3.63 -14.37 -2.98
N ILE A 93 -4.54 -13.80 -2.20
CA ILE A 93 -5.26 -14.48 -1.14
C ILE A 93 -6.70 -14.63 -1.61
N ASP A 94 -7.08 -15.82 -2.04
CA ASP A 94 -8.41 -16.11 -2.57
C ASP A 94 -9.30 -16.80 -1.51
N HIS A 95 -10.61 -16.84 -1.78
CA HIS A 95 -11.62 -17.58 -0.99
C HIS A 95 -11.68 -17.20 0.49
N THR A 96 -11.50 -15.93 0.80
CA THR A 96 -11.53 -15.43 2.18
C THR A 96 -12.95 -15.08 2.67
N ASP A 97 -13.92 -14.99 1.77
CA ASP A 97 -15.34 -14.77 2.01
C ASP A 97 -15.61 -13.72 3.12
N GLU A 98 -16.18 -14.13 4.26
CA GLU A 98 -16.52 -13.22 5.36
C GLU A 98 -15.28 -12.56 6.02
N GLN A 99 -14.11 -13.16 5.91
CA GLN A 99 -12.86 -12.67 6.48
C GLN A 99 -12.13 -11.68 5.58
N THR A 100 -12.60 -11.45 4.34
CA THR A 100 -11.88 -10.64 3.34
C THR A 100 -11.48 -9.26 3.87
N LYS A 101 -12.39 -8.57 4.56
CA LYS A 101 -12.13 -7.24 5.12
C LYS A 101 -11.14 -7.26 6.27
N ASP A 102 -11.24 -8.25 7.16
CA ASP A 102 -10.30 -8.41 8.27
C ASP A 102 -8.88 -8.68 7.76
N ILE A 103 -8.74 -9.62 6.83
CA ILE A 103 -7.46 -9.94 6.20
C ILE A 103 -6.88 -8.71 5.50
N PHE A 104 -7.70 -7.95 4.75
CA PHE A 104 -7.28 -6.72 4.10
C PHE A 104 -6.73 -5.70 5.12
N VAL A 105 -7.46 -5.43 6.19
CA VAL A 105 -7.03 -4.48 7.23
C VAL A 105 -5.73 -4.94 7.88
N ARG A 106 -5.62 -6.20 8.27
CA ARG A 106 -4.40 -6.77 8.86
C ARG A 106 -3.21 -6.70 7.91
N ALA A 107 -3.42 -7.00 6.64
CA ALA A 107 -2.37 -6.88 5.62
C ALA A 107 -1.86 -5.44 5.47
N CYS A 108 -2.75 -4.44 5.51
CA CYS A 108 -2.36 -3.03 5.43
C CYS A 108 -1.51 -2.55 6.63
N LEU A 109 -1.45 -3.30 7.72
CA LEU A 109 -0.60 -2.98 8.87
C LEU A 109 0.87 -3.41 8.69
N LEU A 110 1.13 -4.31 7.74
CA LEU A 110 2.47 -4.86 7.51
C LEU A 110 3.36 -3.82 6.81
N GLU A 111 4.52 -3.54 7.38
CA GLU A 111 5.43 -2.48 6.94
C GLU A 111 5.98 -2.68 5.51
N TYR A 112 5.97 -3.91 5.03
CA TYR A 112 6.45 -4.29 3.69
C TYR A 112 5.32 -4.34 2.63
N VAL A 113 4.08 -4.07 3.01
CA VAL A 113 2.97 -4.00 2.06
C VAL A 113 2.97 -2.64 1.37
N LEU A 114 3.33 -2.65 0.08
CA LEU A 114 3.32 -1.50 -0.82
C LEU A 114 1.89 -1.08 -1.17
N GLY A 115 0.98 -2.05 -1.29
CA GLY A 115 -0.43 -1.79 -1.54
C GLY A 115 -1.29 -3.02 -1.43
N ALA A 116 -2.59 -2.80 -1.24
CA ALA A 116 -3.58 -3.87 -1.14
C ALA A 116 -4.95 -3.41 -1.65
N PHE A 117 -5.72 -4.34 -2.20
CA PHE A 117 -7.12 -4.11 -2.55
C PHE A 117 -7.92 -5.43 -2.59
N ILE A 118 -9.24 -5.30 -2.45
CA ILE A 118 -10.17 -6.43 -2.57
C ILE A 118 -10.31 -6.80 -4.04
N SER A 119 -10.14 -8.08 -4.35
CA SER A 119 -10.15 -8.63 -5.70
C SER A 119 -11.47 -8.38 -6.44
N ILE A 120 -11.48 -8.56 -7.76
CA ILE A 120 -12.67 -8.38 -8.60
C ILE A 120 -13.86 -9.19 -8.13
N SER A 121 -13.64 -10.41 -7.59
CA SER A 121 -14.70 -11.26 -7.05
C SER A 121 -15.32 -10.73 -5.74
N GLY A 122 -14.62 -9.86 -5.03
CA GLY A 122 -14.98 -9.42 -3.68
C GLY A 122 -14.67 -10.44 -2.58
N ARG A 123 -14.05 -11.58 -2.92
CA ARG A 123 -13.83 -12.75 -2.05
C ARG A 123 -12.35 -13.08 -1.86
N GLY A 124 -11.48 -12.11 -2.08
CA GLY A 124 -10.03 -12.26 -1.95
C GLY A 124 -9.34 -10.92 -1.85
N VAL A 125 -8.06 -10.94 -1.45
CA VAL A 125 -7.22 -9.76 -1.28
C VAL A 125 -5.98 -9.89 -2.15
N LYS A 126 -5.65 -8.84 -2.90
CA LYS A 126 -4.41 -8.72 -3.67
C LYS A 126 -3.44 -7.88 -2.86
N LEU A 127 -2.27 -8.44 -2.53
CA LEU A 127 -1.22 -7.77 -1.78
C LEU A 127 -0.02 -7.52 -2.66
N PHE A 128 0.35 -6.26 -2.81
CA PHE A 128 1.59 -5.85 -3.46
C PHE A 128 2.63 -5.65 -2.37
N ILE A 129 3.72 -6.38 -2.45
CA ILE A 129 4.76 -6.40 -1.43
C ILE A 129 6.06 -5.91 -2.03
N ARG A 130 6.70 -4.96 -1.34
CA ARG A 130 8.00 -4.47 -1.77
C ARG A 130 9.08 -5.51 -1.53
N ILE A 131 9.87 -5.76 -2.56
CA ILE A 131 11.03 -6.64 -2.53
C ILE A 131 12.31 -5.88 -2.91
N ASP A 132 13.45 -6.48 -2.59
CA ASP A 132 14.76 -6.01 -3.01
C ASP A 132 15.53 -7.19 -3.60
N ILE A 133 15.66 -7.22 -4.93
CA ILE A 133 16.34 -8.26 -5.70
C ILE A 133 17.20 -7.65 -6.80
N ASP A 134 18.31 -8.29 -7.14
CA ASP A 134 19.24 -7.83 -8.17
C ASP A 134 18.84 -8.33 -9.58
N GLY A 135 18.11 -9.43 -9.66
CA GLY A 135 17.72 -10.02 -10.95
C GLY A 135 16.49 -10.88 -10.92
N VAL A 136 16.00 -11.20 -12.11
CA VAL A 136 14.78 -12.03 -12.31
C VAL A 136 14.92 -13.46 -11.77
N ASN A 137 16.16 -13.94 -11.60
CA ASN A 137 16.41 -15.29 -11.09
C ASN A 137 16.16 -15.39 -9.60
N ASP A 138 16.20 -14.29 -8.86
CA ASP A 138 15.97 -14.26 -7.41
C ASP A 138 14.46 -14.25 -7.09
N TYR A 139 13.62 -13.90 -8.09
CA TYR A 139 12.19 -13.73 -7.88
C TYR A 139 11.48 -14.99 -7.34
N PRO A 140 11.71 -16.22 -7.82
CA PRO A 140 11.02 -17.39 -7.28
C PRO A 140 11.32 -17.64 -5.80
N ALA A 141 12.57 -17.43 -5.38
CA ALA A 141 12.97 -17.64 -3.99
C ALA A 141 12.37 -16.59 -3.06
N ILE A 142 12.43 -15.30 -3.44
CA ILE A 142 11.82 -14.22 -2.64
C ILE A 142 10.29 -14.37 -2.59
N TYR A 143 9.66 -14.81 -3.69
CA TYR A 143 8.23 -15.06 -3.73
C TYR A 143 7.84 -16.15 -2.73
N GLU A 144 8.48 -17.32 -2.75
CA GLU A 144 8.17 -18.44 -1.86
C GLU A 144 8.36 -18.06 -0.38
N ALA A 145 9.46 -17.39 -0.06
CA ALA A 145 9.73 -16.93 1.30
C ALA A 145 8.69 -15.91 1.77
N THR A 146 8.33 -14.96 0.91
CA THR A 146 7.32 -13.94 1.19
C THR A 146 5.93 -14.55 1.34
N ALA A 147 5.55 -15.46 0.45
CA ALA A 147 4.27 -16.15 0.51
C ALA A 147 4.10 -16.92 1.82
N LYS A 148 5.16 -17.64 2.27
CA LYS A 148 5.17 -18.32 3.56
C LYS A 148 5.06 -17.36 4.74
N LEU A 149 5.78 -16.24 4.72
CA LEU A 149 5.71 -15.20 5.74
C LEU A 149 4.29 -14.64 5.85
N VAL A 150 3.69 -14.24 4.72
CA VAL A 150 2.33 -13.69 4.66
C VAL A 150 1.30 -14.69 5.17
N SER A 151 1.38 -15.96 4.73
CA SER A 151 0.50 -17.03 5.22
C SER A 151 0.59 -17.20 6.73
N THR A 152 1.80 -17.18 7.27
CA THR A 152 2.03 -17.33 8.72
C THR A 152 1.47 -16.15 9.51
N VAL A 153 1.76 -14.92 9.05
CA VAL A 153 1.37 -13.68 9.76
C VAL A 153 -0.14 -13.42 9.70
N LEU A 154 -0.75 -13.68 8.54
CA LEU A 154 -2.18 -13.45 8.36
C LEU A 154 -3.04 -14.68 8.70
N GLY A 155 -2.43 -15.85 8.89
CA GLY A 155 -3.16 -17.10 9.15
C GLY A 155 -4.02 -17.54 7.96
N VAL A 156 -3.53 -17.36 6.74
CA VAL A 156 -4.28 -17.64 5.49
C VAL A 156 -3.44 -18.47 4.54
N GLU A 157 -4.11 -19.18 3.63
CA GLU A 157 -3.44 -19.78 2.48
C GLU A 157 -3.39 -18.78 1.33
N ASN A 158 -2.34 -18.82 0.51
CA ASN A 158 -2.20 -18.01 -0.69
C ASN A 158 -2.19 -18.88 -1.95
N ASP A 159 -2.64 -18.30 -3.07
CA ASP A 159 -2.57 -18.97 -4.38
C ASP A 159 -1.14 -18.89 -4.93
N GLY A 160 -0.48 -20.05 -5.04
CA GLY A 160 0.87 -20.16 -5.58
C GLY A 160 1.03 -19.79 -7.07
N LYS A 161 -0.04 -19.47 -7.79
CA LYS A 161 0.01 -19.13 -9.23
C LYS A 161 0.78 -17.86 -9.51
N CYS A 162 0.81 -16.89 -8.58
CA CYS A 162 1.56 -15.64 -8.73
C CYS A 162 3.09 -15.81 -8.62
N LYS A 163 3.60 -17.04 -8.49
CA LYS A 163 5.04 -17.36 -8.52
C LYS A 163 5.69 -17.00 -9.86
N ASP A 164 4.93 -16.99 -10.96
CA ASP A 164 5.44 -16.50 -12.24
C ASP A 164 5.62 -14.98 -12.17
N ILE A 165 6.84 -14.52 -12.44
CA ILE A 165 7.22 -13.09 -12.41
C ILE A 165 6.37 -12.23 -13.36
N THR A 166 5.79 -12.83 -14.40
CA THR A 166 4.92 -12.14 -15.35
C THR A 166 3.43 -12.42 -15.16
N HIS A 167 3.07 -13.01 -14.00
CA HIS A 167 1.66 -13.27 -13.70
C HIS A 167 0.86 -11.97 -13.63
N PRO A 168 -0.24 -11.86 -14.43
CA PRO A 168 -1.02 -10.64 -14.46
C PRO A 168 -1.91 -10.51 -13.21
N CYS A 169 -1.95 -9.32 -12.63
CA CYS A 169 -2.90 -8.94 -11.59
C CYS A 169 -4.00 -8.07 -12.20
N PHE A 170 -5.23 -8.54 -12.18
CA PHE A 170 -6.38 -7.81 -12.74
C PHE A 170 -6.73 -6.59 -11.89
N GLY A 171 -7.18 -5.53 -12.56
CA GLY A 171 -7.80 -4.38 -11.90
C GLY A 171 -9.08 -4.77 -11.15
N SER A 172 -9.51 -3.93 -10.25
CA SER A 172 -10.73 -4.07 -9.47
C SER A 172 -11.28 -2.70 -9.12
N TYR A 173 -12.48 -2.65 -8.56
CA TYR A 173 -12.97 -1.47 -7.86
C TYR A 173 -13.01 -1.76 -6.36
N ASP A 174 -12.20 -1.01 -5.63
CA ASP A 174 -12.15 -1.01 -4.18
C ASP A 174 -11.86 0.42 -3.68
N PRO A 175 -12.88 1.15 -3.16
CA PRO A 175 -12.69 2.51 -2.67
C PRO A 175 -11.73 2.60 -1.46
N ASP A 176 -11.53 1.48 -0.76
CA ASP A 176 -10.64 1.36 0.40
C ASP A 176 -9.22 0.90 0.02
N ALA A 177 -8.92 0.72 -1.27
CA ALA A 177 -7.62 0.25 -1.73
C ALA A 177 -6.47 1.05 -1.09
N TYR A 178 -5.52 0.33 -0.50
CA TYR A 178 -4.38 0.87 0.24
C TYR A 178 -3.16 1.03 -0.67
N TYR A 179 -2.41 2.11 -0.49
CA TYR A 179 -1.10 2.32 -1.10
C TYR A 179 -0.15 3.00 -0.12
N ASN A 180 1.08 2.48 -0.04
CA ASN A 180 2.16 2.99 0.80
C ASN A 180 3.47 3.01 0.01
N GLY A 181 3.81 4.16 -0.58
CA GLY A 181 5.05 4.34 -1.35
C GLY A 181 6.34 4.19 -0.52
N ASP A 182 6.24 4.26 0.82
CA ASP A 182 7.36 4.14 1.76
C ASP A 182 7.49 2.72 2.37
N ALA A 183 6.80 1.72 1.79
CA ALA A 183 6.90 0.35 2.27
C ALA A 183 8.36 -0.11 2.34
N LYS A 184 8.72 -0.84 3.41
CA LYS A 184 10.04 -1.45 3.57
C LYS A 184 10.17 -2.69 2.66
N ALA A 185 11.38 -3.05 2.28
CA ALA A 185 11.58 -4.32 1.58
C ALA A 185 11.28 -5.50 2.51
N VAL A 186 10.52 -6.48 2.02
CA VAL A 186 10.20 -7.69 2.80
C VAL A 186 11.43 -8.49 3.20
N ASN A 187 12.52 -8.31 2.47
CA ASN A 187 13.83 -8.92 2.75
C ASN A 187 14.27 -8.72 4.20
N ASP A 188 13.97 -7.55 4.79
CA ASP A 188 14.34 -7.19 6.17
C ASP A 188 13.53 -7.98 7.22
N PHE A 189 12.46 -8.65 6.80
CA PHE A 189 11.53 -9.41 7.66
C PHE A 189 11.60 -10.93 7.44
N LEU A 190 12.36 -11.37 6.44
CA LEU A 190 12.52 -12.80 6.16
C LEU A 190 13.54 -13.43 7.13
N PRO A 191 13.35 -14.71 7.51
CA PRO A 191 14.33 -15.42 8.32
C PRO A 191 15.72 -15.44 7.67
N ASN A 192 16.78 -15.29 8.48
CA ASN A 192 18.16 -15.39 8.02
C ASN A 192 18.39 -16.72 7.29
N GLY A 193 18.88 -16.65 6.05
CA GLY A 193 19.08 -17.82 5.19
C GLY A 193 17.93 -18.14 4.23
N ALA A 194 16.82 -17.41 4.26
CA ALA A 194 15.74 -17.55 3.27
C ALA A 194 16.16 -17.10 1.86
N LEU A 195 17.17 -16.24 1.78
CA LEU A 195 17.83 -15.81 0.53
C LEU A 195 19.33 -16.04 0.66
N THR A 196 20.01 -16.37 -0.43
CA THR A 196 21.48 -16.48 -0.45
C THR A 196 22.12 -15.16 0.03
N PRO A 197 23.24 -15.22 0.80
CA PRO A 197 23.80 -14.02 1.39
C PRO A 197 24.20 -12.99 0.32
N ARG A 198 23.62 -11.80 0.45
CA ARG A 198 23.97 -10.63 -0.34
C ARG A 198 25.37 -10.17 0.05
N VAL A 199 26.25 -9.93 -0.91
CA VAL A 199 27.51 -9.22 -0.66
C VAL A 199 27.14 -7.76 -0.34
N THR A 200 27.12 -7.41 0.94
CA THR A 200 26.85 -6.05 1.39
C THR A 200 28.04 -5.17 1.10
N TYR A 201 27.88 -4.20 0.19
CA TYR A 201 28.77 -3.05 0.15
C TYR A 201 28.54 -2.20 1.41
N ALA A 202 29.64 -1.94 2.13
CA ALA A 202 29.60 -1.18 3.38
C ALA A 202 28.99 0.22 3.17
N PRO A 203 28.14 0.71 4.10
CA PRO A 203 27.59 2.06 4.00
C PRO A 203 28.68 3.10 4.27
N VAL A 204 28.68 4.13 3.43
CA VAL A 204 29.50 5.34 3.66
C VAL A 204 28.99 6.03 4.94
N THR A 205 29.90 6.27 5.86
CA THR A 205 29.71 6.84 7.19
C THR A 205 28.95 8.17 7.17
N SER A 206 27.91 8.25 7.99
CA SER A 206 27.10 9.45 8.23
C SER A 206 27.81 10.45 9.15
N ALA A 207 27.72 11.73 8.82
CA ALA A 207 28.16 12.87 9.64
C ALA A 207 27.19 13.14 10.82
N PRO A 208 27.62 13.87 11.87
CA PRO A 208 26.93 13.90 13.16
C PRO A 208 25.70 14.81 13.21
N ARG A 209 24.75 14.38 14.00
CA ARG A 209 23.44 14.95 14.28
C ARG A 209 23.53 16.19 15.15
N THR A 210 23.01 17.32 14.70
CA THR A 210 22.84 18.54 15.50
C THR A 210 21.39 18.60 16.04
N THR A 211 21.26 18.80 17.34
CA THR A 211 20.00 18.94 18.07
C THR A 211 19.44 20.37 17.93
N CYS A 212 18.18 20.52 17.53
CA CYS A 212 17.44 21.79 17.59
C CYS A 212 16.17 21.65 18.45
N THR A 213 15.96 22.62 19.33
CA THR A 213 14.85 22.80 20.28
C THR A 213 13.57 23.29 19.60
N PRO A 214 12.36 22.91 20.09
CA PRO A 214 11.11 23.24 19.42
C PRO A 214 10.53 24.60 19.83
N THR A 215 10.07 25.37 18.86
CA THR A 215 9.20 26.53 19.06
C THR A 215 7.75 26.17 18.72
N SER A 216 6.84 26.67 19.54
CA SER A 216 5.40 26.41 19.53
C SER A 216 4.67 27.04 18.33
N PHE A 217 3.76 26.27 17.68
CA PHE A 217 2.79 26.82 16.72
C PHE A 217 1.38 26.25 16.90
N SER A 218 0.42 27.10 16.55
CA SER A 218 -1.01 27.03 16.75
C SER A 218 -1.75 26.05 15.81
N ASN A 219 -2.91 25.61 16.28
CA ASN A 219 -3.87 24.70 15.66
C ASN A 219 -4.22 25.01 14.20
N GLY A 220 -3.81 24.14 13.28
CA GLY A 220 -4.35 24.06 11.92
C GLY A 220 -4.65 22.60 11.60
N HIS A 221 -5.92 22.28 11.33
CA HIS A 221 -6.31 20.98 10.80
C HIS A 221 -5.91 20.90 9.33
N PRO A 222 -5.26 19.82 8.85
CA PRO A 222 -5.11 19.60 7.41
C PRO A 222 -6.48 19.31 6.79
N PRO A 223 -6.74 19.74 5.55
CA PRO A 223 -8.02 19.53 4.89
C PRO A 223 -8.27 18.01 4.70
N ALA A 224 -9.47 17.57 5.11
CA ALA A 224 -9.93 16.19 4.95
C ALA A 224 -10.07 15.88 3.46
N MET A 225 -9.29 14.92 2.97
CA MET A 225 -9.53 14.29 1.67
C MET A 225 -10.83 13.47 1.75
N PRO A 226 -11.77 13.62 0.82
CA PRO A 226 -12.99 12.84 0.80
C PRO A 226 -12.71 11.44 0.27
N GLY A 227 -12.67 10.44 1.15
CA GLY A 227 -12.50 9.04 0.78
C GLY A 227 -12.53 8.18 2.04
N ASN A 228 -13.43 7.24 2.07
CA ASN A 228 -13.78 6.23 3.06
C ASN A 228 -12.82 6.12 4.26
N ARG A 229 -13.26 6.60 5.43
CA ARG A 229 -12.50 6.49 6.68
C ARG A 229 -12.45 5.04 7.12
N ILE A 230 -11.26 4.50 7.28
CA ILE A 230 -11.07 3.23 8.00
C ILE A 230 -11.54 3.46 9.43
N SER A 231 -12.51 2.65 9.91
CA SER A 231 -12.99 2.72 11.28
C SER A 231 -11.90 2.32 12.28
N ALA A 232 -11.84 3.01 13.42
CA ALA A 232 -10.84 2.74 14.46
C ALA A 232 -10.95 1.33 15.04
N ALA A 233 -12.17 0.82 15.25
CA ALA A 233 -12.38 -0.46 15.93
C ALA A 233 -11.72 -1.67 15.22
N PRO A 234 -11.99 -1.97 13.94
CA PRO A 234 -11.31 -3.07 13.26
C PRO A 234 -9.81 -2.85 13.13
N PHE A 235 -9.36 -1.59 13.00
CA PHE A 235 -7.95 -1.27 12.95
C PHE A 235 -7.24 -1.59 14.28
N VAL A 236 -7.77 -1.14 15.42
CA VAL A 236 -7.22 -1.40 16.76
C VAL A 236 -7.19 -2.90 17.04
N GLN A 237 -8.29 -3.60 16.77
CA GLN A 237 -8.38 -5.05 16.99
C GLN A 237 -7.32 -5.81 16.18
N SER A 238 -7.20 -5.51 14.89
CA SER A 238 -6.23 -6.17 14.00
C SER A 238 -4.79 -5.83 14.39
N TYR A 239 -4.50 -4.58 14.76
CA TYR A 239 -3.16 -4.17 15.19
C TYR A 239 -2.73 -4.89 16.46
N LEU A 240 -3.59 -4.94 17.49
CA LEU A 240 -3.28 -5.58 18.76
C LEU A 240 -3.21 -7.12 18.66
N THR A 241 -3.87 -7.72 17.68
CA THR A 241 -3.71 -9.15 17.36
C THR A 241 -2.31 -9.45 16.83
N LEU A 242 -1.76 -8.57 15.99
CA LEU A 242 -0.41 -8.71 15.42
C LEU A 242 0.69 -8.26 16.38
N TYR A 243 0.42 -7.22 17.17
CA TYR A 243 1.37 -6.57 18.09
C TYR A 243 0.71 -6.42 19.47
N PRO A 244 0.63 -7.48 20.27
CA PRO A 244 0.00 -7.41 21.59
C PRO A 244 0.66 -6.35 22.50
N ALA A 245 -0.15 -5.60 23.22
CA ALA A 245 0.30 -4.61 24.17
C ALA A 245 0.82 -5.30 25.45
N ALA A 246 2.08 -5.75 25.43
CA ALA A 246 2.70 -6.42 26.57
C ALA A 246 2.80 -5.51 27.79
N THR A 247 2.65 -6.08 28.98
CA THR A 247 2.87 -5.38 30.24
C THR A 247 4.29 -4.79 30.28
N GLY A 248 4.40 -3.47 30.40
CA GLY A 248 5.68 -2.74 30.36
C GLY A 248 5.99 -2.01 29.04
N ASP A 249 5.34 -2.35 27.91
CA ASP A 249 5.47 -1.63 26.63
C ASP A 249 4.12 -1.14 26.05
N ARG A 250 3.08 -1.01 26.88
CA ARG A 250 1.76 -0.56 26.42
C ARG A 250 1.80 0.80 25.76
N ASN A 251 2.50 1.77 26.36
CA ASN A 251 2.67 3.11 25.77
C ASN A 251 3.39 3.06 24.42
N GLY A 252 4.44 2.25 24.29
CA GLY A 252 5.16 2.06 23.04
C GLY A 252 4.25 1.46 21.94
N THR A 253 3.46 0.46 22.31
CA THR A 253 2.50 -0.16 21.38
C THR A 253 1.41 0.81 20.95
N VAL A 254 0.80 1.56 21.92
CA VAL A 254 -0.21 2.59 21.63
C VAL A 254 0.39 3.70 20.77
N PHE A 255 1.62 4.12 21.01
CA PHE A 255 2.29 5.14 20.21
C PHE A 255 2.48 4.69 18.75
N ARG A 256 3.04 3.48 18.54
CA ARG A 256 3.23 2.92 17.19
C ARG A 256 1.90 2.72 16.44
N LEU A 257 0.89 2.18 17.12
CA LEU A 257 -0.46 2.02 16.59
C LEU A 257 -1.04 3.37 16.18
N SER A 258 -0.90 4.39 17.01
CA SER A 258 -1.45 5.73 16.75
C SER A 258 -0.74 6.43 15.60
N CYS A 259 0.57 6.27 15.44
CA CYS A 259 1.29 6.72 14.25
C CYS A 259 0.77 6.05 12.97
N ALA A 260 0.54 4.73 13.03
CA ALA A 260 -0.01 3.97 11.91
C ALA A 260 -1.44 4.38 11.57
N ALA A 261 -2.27 4.66 12.57
CA ALA A 261 -3.65 5.17 12.42
C ALA A 261 -3.69 6.56 11.79
N CYS A 262 -2.83 7.47 12.27
CA CYS A 262 -2.72 8.83 11.73
C CYS A 262 -2.36 8.82 10.24
N LYS A 263 -1.36 8.04 9.84
CA LYS A 263 -0.97 7.86 8.43
C LYS A 263 -2.10 7.32 7.55
N ARG A 264 -3.09 6.66 8.12
CA ARG A 264 -4.27 6.11 7.43
C ARG A 264 -5.50 7.01 7.50
N GLY A 265 -5.37 8.21 8.07
CA GLY A 265 -6.46 9.16 8.19
C GLY A 265 -7.56 8.76 9.17
N ILE A 266 -7.29 7.84 10.11
CA ILE A 266 -8.22 7.50 11.18
C ILE A 266 -8.37 8.72 12.09
N ASP A 267 -9.59 9.04 12.49
CA ASP A 267 -9.84 10.17 13.39
C ASP A 267 -9.22 9.92 14.77
N ARG A 268 -8.53 10.94 15.29
CA ARG A 268 -7.82 10.83 16.58
C ARG A 268 -8.74 10.52 17.75
N ASN A 269 -9.94 11.13 17.79
CA ASN A 269 -10.87 10.95 18.89
C ASN A 269 -11.52 9.58 18.81
N GLU A 270 -11.89 9.12 17.61
CA GLU A 270 -12.39 7.76 17.38
C GLU A 270 -11.36 6.72 17.82
N LEU A 271 -10.09 6.91 17.44
CA LEU A 271 -9.01 6.02 17.85
C LEU A 271 -8.81 6.02 19.38
N THR A 272 -8.83 7.20 20.01
CA THR A 272 -8.66 7.31 21.46
C THR A 272 -9.77 6.56 22.21
N THR A 273 -11.04 6.76 21.79
CA THR A 273 -12.19 6.09 22.37
C THR A 273 -12.05 4.57 22.26
N GLU A 274 -11.65 4.07 21.10
CA GLU A 274 -11.50 2.63 20.90
C GLU A 274 -10.33 2.03 21.68
N LEU A 275 -9.21 2.74 21.78
CA LEU A 275 -8.05 2.31 22.59
C LEU A 275 -8.37 2.29 24.07
N VAL A 276 -9.11 3.29 24.59
CA VAL A 276 -9.58 3.30 25.97
C VAL A 276 -10.48 2.09 26.20
N ARG A 277 -11.48 1.87 25.35
CA ARG A 277 -12.39 0.72 25.44
C ARG A 277 -11.64 -0.63 25.46
N THR A 278 -10.53 -0.72 24.73
CA THR A 278 -9.81 -2.00 24.50
C THR A 278 -8.69 -2.25 25.52
N LEU A 279 -8.02 -1.19 26.01
CA LEU A 279 -6.79 -1.30 26.80
C LEU A 279 -6.87 -0.70 28.18
N GLU A 280 -8.00 -0.03 28.56
CA GLU A 280 -8.10 0.60 29.87
C GLU A 280 -8.08 -0.44 30.99
N GLU A 281 -7.13 -0.30 31.87
CA GLU A 281 -6.95 -1.08 33.10
C GLU A 281 -6.47 -0.17 34.25
N ASP A 282 -6.42 -0.67 35.48
CA ASP A 282 -6.06 0.10 36.67
C ASP A 282 -4.73 0.87 36.57
N ASN A 283 -3.77 0.33 35.83
CA ASN A 283 -2.44 0.91 35.66
C ASN A 283 -2.21 1.53 34.26
N PHE A 284 -3.25 1.61 33.41
CA PHE A 284 -3.17 2.20 32.07
C PHE A 284 -4.49 2.87 31.72
N ARG A 285 -4.67 4.13 32.15
CA ARG A 285 -5.94 4.86 32.13
C ARG A 285 -6.07 5.80 30.94
N GLU A 286 -7.31 6.19 30.65
CA GLU A 286 -7.70 7.12 29.58
C GLU A 286 -6.75 8.34 29.43
N PRO A 287 -6.36 9.10 30.49
CA PRO A 287 -5.49 10.26 30.32
C PRO A 287 -4.11 9.92 29.76
N GLU A 288 -3.59 8.73 30.06
CA GLU A 288 -2.30 8.26 29.56
C GLU A 288 -2.41 7.82 28.09
N ILE A 289 -3.46 7.06 27.76
CA ILE A 289 -3.77 6.64 26.39
C ILE A 289 -3.95 7.88 25.51
N ALA A 290 -4.80 8.82 25.91
CA ALA A 290 -5.10 10.04 25.16
C ALA A 290 -3.84 10.90 24.92
N ARG A 291 -2.95 11.01 25.92
CA ARG A 291 -1.67 11.73 25.79
C ARG A 291 -0.76 11.05 24.77
N THR A 292 -0.67 9.72 24.81
CA THR A 292 0.15 8.95 23.90
C THR A 292 -0.36 9.04 22.47
N VAL A 293 -1.68 8.93 22.25
CA VAL A 293 -2.31 9.12 20.95
C VAL A 293 -2.04 10.52 20.41
N LYS A 294 -2.25 11.56 21.21
CA LYS A 294 -2.00 12.97 20.84
C LYS A 294 -0.53 13.17 20.40
N SER A 295 0.42 12.64 21.17
CA SER A 295 1.85 12.73 20.87
C SER A 295 2.20 12.04 19.53
N ALA A 296 1.63 10.86 19.28
CA ALA A 296 1.85 10.13 18.04
C ALA A 296 1.33 10.89 16.81
N TYR A 297 0.12 11.47 16.88
CA TYR A 297 -0.45 12.26 15.80
C TYR A 297 0.37 13.53 15.53
N GLN A 298 0.80 14.22 16.57
CA GLN A 298 1.69 15.38 16.41
C GLN A 298 3.00 15.00 15.73
N ASN A 299 3.62 13.90 16.13
CA ASN A 299 4.87 13.42 15.53
C ASN A 299 4.73 13.14 14.03
N VAL A 300 3.65 12.48 13.61
CA VAL A 300 3.39 12.18 12.19
C VAL A 300 3.12 13.45 11.39
N MET A 301 2.32 14.38 11.94
CA MET A 301 1.98 15.65 11.28
C MET A 301 3.21 16.55 11.11
N THR A 302 4.05 16.67 12.15
CA THR A 302 5.29 17.45 12.07
C THR A 302 6.27 16.88 11.04
N ALA A 303 6.39 15.55 10.95
CA ALA A 303 7.21 14.91 9.93
C ALA A 303 6.70 15.20 8.51
N ALA A 304 5.39 15.16 8.30
CA ALA A 304 4.77 15.49 7.02
C ALA A 304 4.93 16.98 6.64
N GLU A 305 4.86 17.89 7.59
CA GLU A 305 5.12 19.32 7.39
C GLU A 305 6.59 19.58 7.02
N THR A 306 7.53 18.92 7.67
CA THR A 306 8.95 19.03 7.36
C THR A 306 9.26 18.55 5.94
N GLU A 307 8.67 17.42 5.51
CA GLU A 307 8.79 16.93 4.14
C GLU A 307 8.15 17.88 3.11
N SER A 308 7.06 18.57 3.45
CA SER A 308 6.41 19.55 2.55
C SER A 308 7.21 20.85 2.41
N PHE A 309 7.95 21.27 3.41
CA PHE A 309 8.84 22.44 3.37
C PHE A 309 10.12 22.18 2.55
N GLU A 310 10.65 20.97 2.60
CA GLU A 310 11.81 20.58 1.79
C GLU A 310 11.46 20.41 0.30
N ASN A 311 10.16 20.24 -0.05
CA ASN A 311 9.69 20.09 -1.42
C ASN A 311 8.40 20.91 -1.68
N PRO A 312 8.48 22.26 -1.88
CA PRO A 312 7.31 23.04 -2.25
C PRO A 312 6.82 22.64 -3.65
N PRO A 313 5.51 22.59 -3.90
CA PRO A 313 4.97 22.27 -5.21
C PRO A 313 5.47 23.31 -6.24
N SER A 314 6.09 22.84 -7.32
CA SER A 314 6.57 23.69 -8.41
C SER A 314 5.39 24.33 -9.12
N ASN A 315 5.13 25.60 -8.83
CA ASN A 315 4.17 26.44 -9.54
C ASN A 315 4.73 26.79 -10.92
N SER A 316 4.44 25.98 -11.93
CA SER A 316 4.69 26.29 -13.34
C SER A 316 3.38 26.40 -14.11
N SER A 317 2.69 27.52 -13.95
CA SER A 317 1.72 27.98 -14.93
C SER A 317 2.03 29.46 -15.28
N LYS A 318 3.06 29.64 -16.12
CA LYS A 318 3.20 30.88 -16.89
C LYS A 318 2.17 30.82 -18.02
N VAL A 319 1.06 31.53 -17.82
CA VAL A 319 0.14 31.91 -18.88
C VAL A 319 0.88 32.84 -19.81
N GLN A 320 1.27 32.43 -21.00
CA GLN A 320 1.65 33.30 -22.08
C GLN A 320 0.37 33.96 -22.64
N LYS A 321 0.19 35.26 -22.37
CA LYS A 321 -0.74 36.10 -23.12
C LYS A 321 -0.18 36.30 -24.52
N SER A 322 -0.74 35.66 -25.52
CA SER A 322 -0.56 36.03 -26.92
C SER A 322 -1.36 37.30 -27.20
N VAL A 323 -0.67 38.40 -27.49
CA VAL A 323 -1.22 39.61 -28.03
C VAL A 323 -1.53 39.37 -29.51
N ILE A 324 -2.79 39.38 -29.90
CA ILE A 324 -3.19 39.38 -31.30
C ILE A 324 -3.21 40.87 -31.72
N GLY A 325 -2.20 41.28 -32.49
CA GLY A 325 -2.21 42.57 -33.20
C GLY A 325 -3.04 42.43 -34.47
N PHE A 326 -4.13 43.20 -34.58
CA PHE A 326 -4.77 43.52 -35.86
C PHE A 326 -3.92 44.54 -36.57
N SER A 327 -3.57 44.27 -37.82
CA SER A 327 -3.06 45.26 -38.78
C SER A 327 -4.04 45.32 -39.95
N GLU A 328 -4.68 46.49 -40.08
CA GLU A 328 -5.41 46.88 -41.32
C GLU A 328 -4.37 47.09 -42.44
N ASN A 329 -4.60 46.45 -43.58
CA ASN A 329 -4.64 47.04 -44.93
C ASN A 329 -4.99 45.93 -45.93
#